data_2c9142ae4cbd4051e23d9a4aa1fbb11e
#
_entry.id   2c9142ae4cbd4051e23d9a4aa1fbb11e
#
_cell.length_a   1.000
_cell.length_b   1.000
_cell.length_c   1.000
_cell.angle_alpha   90.00
_cell.angle_beta   90.00
_cell.angle_gamma   90.00
#
_symmetry.space_group_name_H-M   'P 1'
#
loop_
_entity.id
_entity.type
_entity.pdbx_description
1 polymer ?
#
loop_
_entity_poly.entity_id
_entity_poly.type
_entity_poly.pdbx_seq_one_letter_code
_entity_poly.pdbx_strand_id
1 'polypeptide(L)'
;MYLNAKWLLVLMLVTFLTACGTLGQQSGSNSNESLHQLDSARAHTNLGAAYLQQNKLEIALNEFSKAIEVMSSYAAAYNGIAMVRSALKQDELAEFNFKKAIQIDPSASEAYNNYGTFLCSRGRYSESVPQFLEAVKNPLYGTPNLAYANAGICAKRDNDIDNAERYLSKALQIQPLTYAAAHHLAEIQFGRDDAQAAKRTLQNAIFVAPNAEMLWLGIRIARKIGDKNSEASYSLELRRKFPNSNETKLLLREQ
;
A
#
# COMPACT_ATOMS: atom_id res chain seq x y z
N MET A 1 -76.60 21.90 -33.93
CA MET A 1 -76.25 20.81 -33.01
C MET A 1 -74.96 21.19 -32.26
N TYR A 2 -75.15 21.84 -31.11
CA TYR A 2 -74.05 22.37 -30.29
C TYR A 2 -73.58 21.29 -29.30
N LEU A 3 -72.41 20.71 -29.50
CA LEU A 3 -71.77 19.86 -28.48
C LEU A 3 -71.22 20.76 -27.38
N ASN A 4 -71.69 20.52 -26.16
CA ASN A 4 -71.37 21.32 -24.97
C ASN A 4 -69.86 21.29 -24.64
N ALA A 5 -69.24 22.48 -24.62
CA ALA A 5 -67.84 22.70 -24.24
C ALA A 5 -67.38 22.10 -22.90
N LYS A 6 -68.32 21.71 -22.03
CA LYS A 6 -68.04 21.07 -20.73
C LYS A 6 -67.54 19.63 -20.82
N TRP A 7 -67.85 18.91 -21.91
CA TRP A 7 -67.39 17.53 -22.09
C TRP A 7 -65.97 17.43 -22.66
N LEU A 8 -65.49 18.46 -23.37
CA LEU A 8 -64.13 18.55 -23.86
C LEU A 8 -63.12 18.84 -22.74
N LEU A 9 -63.52 19.59 -21.68
CA LEU A 9 -62.68 19.85 -20.51
C LEU A 9 -62.51 18.63 -19.61
N VAL A 10 -63.51 17.74 -19.50
CA VAL A 10 -63.44 16.49 -18.73
C VAL A 10 -62.58 15.44 -19.42
N LEU A 11 -62.58 15.39 -20.75
CA LEU A 11 -61.71 14.47 -21.53
C LEU A 11 -60.23 14.91 -21.52
N MET A 12 -59.92 16.23 -21.41
CA MET A 12 -58.56 16.71 -21.27
C MET A 12 -57.98 16.52 -19.87
N LEU A 13 -58.81 16.44 -18.82
CA LEU A 13 -58.30 16.23 -17.44
C LEU A 13 -57.94 14.78 -17.13
N VAL A 14 -58.48 13.78 -17.89
CA VAL A 14 -58.21 12.38 -17.63
C VAL A 14 -56.90 11.90 -18.30
N THR A 15 -56.37 12.60 -19.30
CA THR A 15 -55.13 12.23 -19.98
C THR A 15 -53.86 12.71 -19.27
N PHE A 16 -53.94 13.60 -18.28
CA PHE A 16 -52.77 14.10 -17.53
C PHE A 16 -52.40 13.26 -16.29
N LEU A 17 -53.24 12.29 -15.89
CA LEU A 17 -53.01 11.50 -14.66
C LEU A 17 -52.24 10.17 -14.90
N THR A 18 -51.93 9.79 -16.15
CA THR A 18 -51.19 8.56 -16.43
C THR A 18 -49.71 8.74 -16.77
N ALA A 19 -49.19 10.00 -16.78
CA ALA A 19 -47.78 10.27 -17.14
C ALA A 19 -46.83 10.33 -15.97
N CYS A 20 -47.28 10.19 -14.70
CA CYS A 20 -46.42 10.26 -13.50
C CYS A 20 -45.98 8.91 -12.94
N GLY A 21 -46.32 7.77 -13.60
CA GLY A 21 -46.06 6.43 -13.03
C GLY A 21 -44.78 5.71 -13.48
N THR A 22 -44.07 6.20 -14.52
CA THR A 22 -42.98 5.43 -15.12
C THR A 22 -41.55 6.04 -14.98
N LEU A 23 -41.44 7.26 -14.49
CA LEU A 23 -40.12 7.93 -14.33
C LEU A 23 -39.42 7.61 -12.99
N GLY A 24 -40.15 7.05 -12.01
CA GLY A 24 -39.59 6.75 -10.68
C GLY A 24 -39.01 5.33 -10.53
N GLN A 25 -39.31 4.40 -11.43
CA GLN A 25 -38.92 2.99 -11.29
C GLN A 25 -37.62 2.63 -12.02
N GLN A 26 -37.18 3.43 -12.99
CA GLN A 26 -35.95 3.15 -13.73
C GLN A 26 -34.67 3.65 -13.01
N SER A 27 -34.77 4.67 -12.16
CA SER A 27 -33.60 5.14 -11.41
C SER A 27 -33.26 4.26 -10.18
N GLY A 28 -34.23 3.57 -9.61
CA GLY A 28 -34.02 2.67 -8.47
C GLY A 28 -33.44 1.30 -8.87
N SER A 29 -33.74 0.78 -10.06
CA SER A 29 -33.20 -0.49 -10.55
C SER A 29 -31.72 -0.35 -10.95
N ASN A 30 -31.35 0.73 -11.62
CA ASN A 30 -29.98 0.97 -12.06
C ASN A 30 -29.03 1.22 -10.88
N SER A 31 -29.48 1.87 -9.81
CA SER A 31 -28.66 2.10 -8.60
C SER A 31 -28.42 0.78 -7.83
N ASN A 32 -29.42 -0.08 -7.72
CA ASN A 32 -29.28 -1.37 -7.06
C ASN A 32 -28.38 -2.32 -7.85
N GLU A 33 -28.47 -2.32 -9.18
CA GLU A 33 -27.60 -3.12 -10.04
C GLU A 33 -26.15 -2.67 -9.96
N SER A 34 -25.88 -1.37 -9.99
CA SER A 34 -24.52 -0.83 -9.84
C SER A 34 -23.90 -1.10 -8.47
N LEU A 35 -24.69 -1.07 -7.40
CA LEU A 35 -24.22 -1.47 -6.07
C LEU A 35 -23.89 -2.96 -5.99
N HIS A 36 -24.72 -3.81 -6.59
CA HIS A 36 -24.48 -5.25 -6.64
C HIS A 36 -23.21 -5.58 -7.45
N GLN A 37 -22.99 -4.90 -8.58
CA GLN A 37 -21.74 -5.03 -9.35
C GLN A 37 -20.52 -4.60 -8.53
N LEU A 38 -20.59 -3.49 -7.82
CA LEU A 38 -19.51 -3.02 -6.96
C LEU A 38 -19.19 -4.02 -5.83
N ASP A 39 -20.20 -4.55 -5.16
CA ASP A 39 -20.02 -5.52 -4.09
C ASP A 39 -19.42 -6.84 -4.60
N SER A 40 -19.87 -7.30 -5.77
CA SER A 40 -19.32 -8.48 -6.45
C SER A 40 -17.85 -8.26 -6.86
N ALA A 41 -17.54 -7.13 -7.50
CA ALA A 41 -16.15 -6.78 -7.87
C ALA A 41 -15.25 -6.68 -6.64
N ARG A 42 -15.73 -6.09 -5.55
CA ARG A 42 -15.03 -6.02 -4.27
C ARG A 42 -14.77 -7.41 -3.69
N ALA A 43 -15.78 -8.31 -3.70
CA ALA A 43 -15.64 -9.66 -3.18
C ALA A 43 -14.57 -10.45 -3.94
N HIS A 44 -14.60 -10.43 -5.28
CA HIS A 44 -13.59 -11.06 -6.12
C HIS A 44 -12.20 -10.45 -5.89
N THR A 45 -12.09 -9.12 -5.74
CA THR A 45 -10.81 -8.46 -5.46
C THR A 45 -10.25 -8.86 -4.09
N ASN A 46 -11.07 -8.93 -3.06
CA ASN A 46 -10.65 -9.39 -1.73
C ASN A 46 -10.17 -10.85 -1.76
N LEU A 47 -10.88 -11.71 -2.50
CA LEU A 47 -10.50 -13.10 -2.69
C LEU A 47 -9.18 -13.23 -3.45
N GLY A 48 -9.01 -12.45 -4.52
CA GLY A 48 -7.76 -12.35 -5.28
C GLY A 48 -6.58 -11.91 -4.41
N ALA A 49 -6.79 -10.90 -3.55
CA ALA A 49 -5.76 -10.44 -2.60
C ALA A 49 -5.38 -11.54 -1.59
N ALA A 50 -6.35 -12.29 -1.07
CA ALA A 50 -6.08 -13.40 -0.16
C ALA A 50 -5.27 -14.53 -0.85
N TYR A 51 -5.55 -14.86 -2.10
CA TYR A 51 -4.78 -15.83 -2.86
C TYR A 51 -3.38 -15.32 -3.22
N LEU A 52 -3.23 -14.03 -3.51
CA LEU A 52 -1.93 -13.41 -3.74
C LEU A 52 -1.03 -13.51 -2.49
N GLN A 53 -1.57 -13.25 -1.30
CA GLN A 53 -0.86 -13.44 -0.03
C GLN A 53 -0.40 -14.90 0.19
N GLN A 54 -1.17 -15.86 -0.32
CA GLN A 54 -0.81 -17.29 -0.28
C GLN A 54 0.12 -17.69 -1.44
N ASN A 55 0.60 -16.75 -2.25
CA ASN A 55 1.40 -16.98 -3.45
C ASN A 55 0.71 -17.89 -4.50
N LYS A 56 -0.63 -17.94 -4.50
CA LYS A 56 -1.44 -18.67 -5.49
C LYS A 56 -1.76 -17.75 -6.67
N LEU A 57 -0.73 -17.45 -7.47
CA LEU A 57 -0.73 -16.36 -8.43
C LEU A 57 -1.78 -16.53 -9.53
N GLU A 58 -1.97 -17.74 -10.06
CA GLU A 58 -2.98 -18.02 -11.12
C GLU A 58 -4.39 -17.82 -10.60
N ILE A 59 -4.70 -18.31 -9.39
CA ILE A 59 -6.04 -18.16 -8.81
C ILE A 59 -6.29 -16.67 -8.48
N ALA A 60 -5.29 -15.97 -7.95
CA ALA A 60 -5.39 -14.54 -7.68
C ALA A 60 -5.69 -13.77 -8.96
N LEU A 61 -4.98 -14.06 -10.06
CA LEU A 61 -5.19 -13.42 -11.36
C LEU A 61 -6.61 -13.66 -11.87
N ASN A 62 -7.12 -14.90 -11.76
CA ASN A 62 -8.48 -15.24 -12.17
C ASN A 62 -9.53 -14.46 -11.37
N GLU A 63 -9.38 -14.37 -10.04
CA GLU A 63 -10.33 -13.62 -9.21
C GLU A 63 -10.31 -12.11 -9.52
N PHE A 64 -9.13 -11.49 -9.68
CA PHE A 64 -9.05 -10.10 -10.11
C PHE A 64 -9.64 -9.89 -11.53
N SER A 65 -9.50 -10.87 -12.45
CA SER A 65 -10.09 -10.81 -13.78
C SER A 65 -11.62 -10.84 -13.72
N LYS A 66 -12.21 -11.71 -12.89
CA LYS A 66 -13.65 -11.71 -12.64
C LYS A 66 -14.15 -10.37 -12.09
N ALA A 67 -13.37 -9.72 -11.23
CA ALA A 67 -13.74 -8.39 -10.71
C ALA A 67 -13.86 -7.36 -11.84
N ILE A 68 -12.96 -7.34 -12.83
CA ILE A 68 -13.04 -6.42 -13.97
C ILE A 68 -14.08 -6.84 -15.02
N GLU A 69 -14.41 -8.12 -15.13
CA GLU A 69 -15.53 -8.61 -15.95
C GLU A 69 -16.86 -8.09 -15.40
N VAL A 70 -17.03 -8.10 -14.08
CA VAL A 70 -18.23 -7.55 -13.41
C VAL A 70 -18.24 -6.02 -13.46
N MET A 71 -17.10 -5.36 -13.19
CA MET A 71 -16.99 -3.90 -13.16
C MET A 71 -15.65 -3.46 -13.76
N SER A 72 -15.67 -3.15 -15.06
CA SER A 72 -14.45 -2.77 -15.82
C SER A 72 -13.79 -1.46 -15.35
N SER A 73 -14.49 -0.66 -14.55
CA SER A 73 -13.96 0.57 -13.92
C SER A 73 -13.50 0.38 -12.46
N TYR A 74 -13.27 -0.86 -12.01
CA TYR A 74 -12.86 -1.12 -10.64
C TYR A 74 -11.34 -1.07 -10.48
N ALA A 75 -10.80 0.08 -10.11
CA ALA A 75 -9.36 0.37 -10.02
C ALA A 75 -8.57 -0.63 -9.17
N ALA A 76 -9.16 -1.07 -8.02
CA ALA A 76 -8.48 -1.99 -7.10
C ALA A 76 -8.19 -3.36 -7.74
N ALA A 77 -9.02 -3.84 -8.66
CA ALA A 77 -8.77 -5.09 -9.38
C ALA A 77 -7.58 -4.97 -10.35
N TYR A 78 -7.44 -3.85 -11.06
CA TYR A 78 -6.27 -3.61 -11.92
C TYR A 78 -4.99 -3.51 -11.09
N ASN A 79 -5.03 -2.85 -9.94
CA ASN A 79 -3.91 -2.84 -8.99
C ASN A 79 -3.53 -4.27 -8.55
N GLY A 80 -4.51 -5.13 -8.25
CA GLY A 80 -4.28 -6.53 -7.91
C GLY A 80 -3.65 -7.32 -9.05
N ILE A 81 -4.16 -7.18 -10.28
CA ILE A 81 -3.57 -7.79 -11.49
C ILE A 81 -2.11 -7.33 -11.67
N ALA A 82 -1.83 -6.04 -11.49
CA ALA A 82 -0.49 -5.48 -11.59
C ALA A 82 0.48 -6.13 -10.59
N MET A 83 0.05 -6.33 -9.35
CA MET A 83 0.85 -7.01 -8.32
C MET A 83 1.13 -8.47 -8.69
N VAL A 84 0.14 -9.21 -9.21
CA VAL A 84 0.35 -10.59 -9.70
C VAL A 84 1.32 -10.62 -10.86
N ARG A 85 1.17 -9.72 -11.87
CA ARG A 85 2.06 -9.62 -13.02
C ARG A 85 3.49 -9.27 -12.61
N SER A 86 3.66 -8.38 -11.63
CA SER A 86 4.97 -8.07 -11.04
C SER A 86 5.62 -9.30 -10.39
N ALA A 87 4.86 -10.09 -9.64
CA ALA A 87 5.34 -11.34 -9.04
C ALA A 87 5.77 -12.37 -10.09
N LEU A 88 5.04 -12.43 -11.21
CA LEU A 88 5.36 -13.27 -12.38
C LEU A 88 6.50 -12.72 -13.25
N LYS A 89 7.11 -11.57 -12.90
CA LYS A 89 8.15 -10.88 -13.68
C LYS A 89 7.70 -10.44 -15.08
N GLN A 90 6.42 -10.19 -15.24
CA GLN A 90 5.77 -9.66 -16.46
C GLN A 90 5.68 -8.13 -16.33
N ASP A 91 6.84 -7.46 -16.37
CA ASP A 91 7.00 -6.07 -15.94
C ASP A 91 6.19 -5.07 -16.78
N GLU A 92 6.11 -5.25 -18.10
CA GLU A 92 5.31 -4.38 -18.98
C GLU A 92 3.82 -4.49 -18.68
N LEU A 93 3.33 -5.71 -18.43
CA LEU A 93 1.92 -5.94 -18.07
C LEU A 93 1.63 -5.44 -16.65
N ALA A 94 2.58 -5.55 -15.73
CA ALA A 94 2.43 -4.98 -14.40
C ALA A 94 2.30 -3.46 -14.45
N GLU A 95 3.21 -2.80 -15.15
CA GLU A 95 3.21 -1.35 -15.30
C GLU A 95 1.94 -0.83 -16.00
N PHE A 96 1.52 -1.50 -17.08
CA PHE A 96 0.26 -1.18 -17.75
C PHE A 96 -0.93 -1.19 -16.78
N ASN A 97 -1.05 -2.24 -15.96
CA ASN A 97 -2.18 -2.38 -15.04
C ASN A 97 -2.10 -1.40 -13.86
N PHE A 98 -0.90 -1.08 -13.33
CA PHE A 98 -0.76 -0.01 -12.33
C PHE A 98 -1.22 1.35 -12.89
N LYS A 99 -0.75 1.71 -14.08
CA LYS A 99 -1.18 2.96 -14.74
C LYS A 99 -2.68 2.97 -15.02
N LYS A 100 -3.26 1.82 -15.39
CA LYS A 100 -4.71 1.69 -15.60
C LYS A 100 -5.50 1.90 -14.31
N ALA A 101 -5.05 1.33 -13.19
CA ALA A 101 -5.67 1.55 -11.88
C ALA A 101 -5.69 3.03 -11.51
N ILE A 102 -4.55 3.72 -11.64
CA ILE A 102 -4.41 5.15 -11.37
C ILE A 102 -5.25 6.00 -12.33
N GLN A 103 -5.34 5.62 -13.60
CA GLN A 103 -6.19 6.31 -14.58
C GLN A 103 -7.68 6.22 -14.23
N ILE A 104 -8.12 5.06 -13.73
CA ILE A 104 -9.53 4.85 -13.33
C ILE A 104 -9.84 5.62 -12.04
N ASP A 105 -8.96 5.54 -11.06
CA ASP A 105 -9.09 6.26 -9.79
C ASP A 105 -7.79 7.00 -9.44
N PRO A 106 -7.69 8.30 -9.78
CA PRO A 106 -6.53 9.11 -9.43
C PRO A 106 -6.35 9.36 -7.93
N SER A 107 -7.29 8.93 -7.09
CA SER A 107 -7.20 9.02 -5.62
C SER A 107 -6.78 7.69 -4.96
N ALA A 108 -6.56 6.62 -5.74
CA ALA A 108 -6.21 5.29 -5.27
C ALA A 108 -4.78 5.23 -4.69
N SER A 109 -4.63 5.65 -3.44
CA SER A 109 -3.33 5.70 -2.73
C SER A 109 -2.60 4.36 -2.73
N GLU A 110 -3.32 3.24 -2.57
CA GLU A 110 -2.74 1.90 -2.62
C GLU A 110 -2.12 1.59 -3.99
N ALA A 111 -2.75 2.02 -5.09
CA ALA A 111 -2.23 1.81 -6.43
C ALA A 111 -0.92 2.58 -6.65
N TYR A 112 -0.87 3.82 -6.19
CA TYR A 112 0.37 4.62 -6.21
C TYR A 112 1.48 3.99 -5.36
N ASN A 113 1.19 3.59 -4.11
CA ASN A 113 2.18 2.95 -3.25
C ASN A 113 2.70 1.63 -3.83
N ASN A 114 1.83 0.81 -4.40
CA ASN A 114 2.23 -0.46 -5.01
C ASN A 114 3.01 -0.25 -6.31
N TYR A 115 2.63 0.74 -7.13
CA TYR A 115 3.39 1.11 -8.32
C TYR A 115 4.77 1.65 -7.96
N GLY A 116 4.87 2.51 -6.96
CA GLY A 116 6.14 2.96 -6.42
C GLY A 116 7.02 1.79 -5.95
N THR A 117 6.45 0.83 -5.22
CA THR A 117 7.15 -0.39 -4.76
C THR A 117 7.66 -1.23 -5.94
N PHE A 118 6.83 -1.40 -6.97
CA PHE A 118 7.22 -2.08 -8.21
C PHE A 118 8.41 -1.37 -8.88
N LEU A 119 8.34 -0.07 -9.12
CA LEU A 119 9.41 0.71 -9.74
C LEU A 119 10.71 0.63 -8.93
N CYS A 120 10.63 0.79 -7.60
CA CYS A 120 11.77 0.67 -6.70
C CYS A 120 12.44 -0.70 -6.78
N SER A 121 11.65 -1.77 -6.85
CA SER A 121 12.16 -3.15 -6.98
C SER A 121 12.86 -3.43 -8.30
N ARG A 122 12.63 -2.58 -9.31
CA ARG A 122 13.28 -2.63 -10.63
C ARG A 122 14.42 -1.63 -10.79
N GLY A 123 14.83 -0.95 -9.71
CA GLY A 123 15.90 0.04 -9.74
C GLY A 123 15.50 1.39 -10.36
N ARG A 124 14.20 1.60 -10.64
CA ARG A 124 13.67 2.85 -11.21
C ARG A 124 13.34 3.83 -10.08
N TYR A 125 14.36 4.21 -9.32
CA TYR A 125 14.21 4.95 -8.06
C TYR A 125 13.64 6.35 -8.27
N SER A 126 14.15 7.07 -9.26
CA SER A 126 13.69 8.43 -9.60
C SER A 126 12.21 8.51 -9.98
N GLU A 127 11.66 7.43 -10.54
CA GLU A 127 10.24 7.32 -10.88
C GLU A 127 9.39 6.80 -9.70
N SER A 128 10.00 6.04 -8.81
CA SER A 128 9.34 5.38 -7.68
C SER A 128 8.95 6.37 -6.58
N VAL A 129 9.90 7.23 -6.15
CA VAL A 129 9.66 8.16 -5.03
C VAL A 129 8.46 9.08 -5.27
N PRO A 130 8.27 9.69 -6.46
CA PRO A 130 7.07 10.47 -6.76
C PRO A 130 5.77 9.70 -6.55
N GLN A 131 5.72 8.40 -6.87
CA GLN A 131 4.50 7.60 -6.69
C GLN A 131 4.13 7.46 -5.21
N PHE A 132 5.09 7.20 -4.34
CA PHE A 132 4.85 7.16 -2.90
C PHE A 132 4.34 8.50 -2.37
N LEU A 133 4.86 9.62 -2.91
CA LEU A 133 4.43 10.96 -2.52
C LEU A 133 3.02 11.29 -3.03
N GLU A 134 2.61 10.77 -4.19
CA GLU A 134 1.21 10.86 -4.63
C GLU A 134 0.28 10.08 -3.69
N ALA A 135 0.66 8.86 -3.26
CA ALA A 135 -0.14 8.05 -2.36
C ALA A 135 -0.51 8.80 -1.06
N VAL A 136 0.40 9.60 -0.52
CA VAL A 136 0.19 10.32 0.76
C VAL A 136 -0.52 11.66 0.63
N LYS A 137 -0.86 12.12 -0.59
CA LYS A 137 -1.67 13.33 -0.79
C LYS A 137 -3.12 13.15 -0.36
N ASN A 138 -3.65 11.93 -0.44
CA ASN A 138 -4.98 11.61 0.02
C ASN A 138 -5.00 11.54 1.56
N PRO A 139 -5.70 12.46 2.25
CA PRO A 139 -5.73 12.47 3.72
C PRO A 139 -6.45 11.26 4.33
N LEU A 140 -7.24 10.52 3.53
CA LEU A 140 -7.94 9.32 3.95
C LEU A 140 -7.11 8.03 3.73
N TYR A 141 -5.88 8.16 3.26
CA TYR A 141 -5.01 6.99 3.08
C TYR A 141 -4.68 6.33 4.42
N GLY A 142 -5.02 5.05 4.57
CA GLY A 142 -4.92 4.35 5.86
C GLY A 142 -3.49 4.07 6.35
N THR A 143 -2.50 4.03 5.44
CA THR A 143 -1.11 3.64 5.76
C THR A 143 -0.05 4.61 5.21
N PRO A 144 -0.18 5.93 5.46
CA PRO A 144 0.76 6.92 4.92
C PRO A 144 2.19 6.74 5.47
N ASN A 145 2.33 6.22 6.68
CA ASN A 145 3.63 5.86 7.26
C ASN A 145 4.37 4.80 6.42
N LEU A 146 3.66 3.82 5.85
CA LEU A 146 4.29 2.80 4.99
C LEU A 146 4.75 3.39 3.66
N ALA A 147 3.98 4.28 3.06
CA ALA A 147 4.39 4.95 1.82
C ALA A 147 5.62 5.86 2.06
N TYR A 148 5.66 6.62 3.16
CA TYR A 148 6.86 7.38 3.53
C TYR A 148 8.07 6.47 3.82
N ALA A 149 7.87 5.33 4.51
CA ALA A 149 8.95 4.37 4.73
C ALA A 149 9.50 3.81 3.41
N ASN A 150 8.61 3.43 2.49
CA ASN A 150 8.97 2.94 1.16
C ASN A 150 9.72 4.01 0.36
N ALA A 151 9.25 5.26 0.37
CA ALA A 151 9.93 6.39 -0.26
C ALA A 151 11.35 6.57 0.28
N GLY A 152 11.50 6.52 1.61
CA GLY A 152 12.81 6.66 2.26
C GLY A 152 13.76 5.51 1.97
N ILE A 153 13.27 4.27 1.97
CA ILE A 153 14.06 3.09 1.61
C ILE A 153 14.52 3.18 0.15
N CYS A 154 13.63 3.62 -0.72
CA CYS A 154 13.93 3.75 -2.14
C CYS A 154 14.92 4.88 -2.42
N ALA A 155 14.75 6.05 -1.81
CA ALA A 155 15.70 7.15 -1.87
C ALA A 155 17.10 6.74 -1.34
N LYS A 156 17.16 5.95 -0.25
CA LYS A 156 18.42 5.39 0.25
C LYS A 156 19.12 4.50 -0.78
N ARG A 157 18.35 3.68 -1.51
CA ARG A 157 18.90 2.82 -2.59
C ARG A 157 19.41 3.63 -3.78
N ASP A 158 18.82 4.79 -4.02
CA ASP A 158 19.26 5.78 -5.02
C ASP A 158 20.46 6.64 -4.53
N ASN A 159 20.95 6.37 -3.32
CA ASN A 159 21.97 7.17 -2.65
C ASN A 159 21.55 8.63 -2.33
N ASP A 160 20.26 8.91 -2.36
CA ASP A 160 19.69 10.20 -1.92
C ASP A 160 19.42 10.14 -0.40
N ILE A 161 20.50 10.25 0.36
CA ILE A 161 20.49 10.02 1.82
C ILE A 161 19.70 11.10 2.57
N ASP A 162 19.70 12.34 2.08
CA ASP A 162 18.99 13.45 2.73
C ASP A 162 17.47 13.28 2.62
N ASN A 163 16.97 12.96 1.44
CA ASN A 163 15.56 12.64 1.24
C ASN A 163 15.16 11.33 1.95
N ALA A 164 16.05 10.32 1.96
CA ALA A 164 15.81 9.09 2.71
C ALA A 164 15.57 9.36 4.19
N GLU A 165 16.46 10.12 4.84
CA GLU A 165 16.32 10.50 6.24
C GLU A 165 15.03 11.28 6.50
N ARG A 166 14.69 12.24 5.63
CA ARG A 166 13.47 13.04 5.74
C ARG A 166 12.21 12.16 5.68
N TYR A 167 12.12 11.24 4.71
CA TYR A 167 10.94 10.39 4.55
C TYR A 167 10.83 9.35 5.65
N LEU A 168 11.94 8.71 6.06
CA LEU A 168 11.95 7.74 7.17
C LEU A 168 11.55 8.41 8.49
N SER A 169 12.06 9.61 8.75
CA SER A 169 11.66 10.41 9.92
C SER A 169 10.18 10.74 9.88
N LYS A 170 9.63 11.09 8.70
CA LYS A 170 8.20 11.35 8.53
C LYS A 170 7.35 10.11 8.80
N ALA A 171 7.79 8.95 8.35
CA ALA A 171 7.13 7.67 8.63
C ALA A 171 7.02 7.42 10.15
N LEU A 172 8.11 7.65 10.89
CA LEU A 172 8.15 7.47 12.35
C LEU A 172 7.37 8.54 13.13
N GLN A 173 7.26 9.76 12.60
CA GLN A 173 6.37 10.79 13.18
C GLN A 173 4.90 10.39 13.11
N ILE A 174 4.47 9.74 12.00
CA ILE A 174 3.10 9.27 11.82
C ILE A 174 2.85 8.02 12.67
N GLN A 175 3.76 7.04 12.59
CA GLN A 175 3.66 5.77 13.30
C GLN A 175 5.03 5.37 13.87
N PRO A 176 5.28 5.59 15.19
CA PRO A 176 6.58 5.34 15.82
C PRO A 176 7.08 3.89 15.72
N LEU A 177 6.17 2.93 15.54
CA LEU A 177 6.50 1.51 15.38
C LEU A 177 6.55 1.05 13.93
N THR A 178 6.88 1.95 12.98
CA THR A 178 7.19 1.58 11.60
C THR A 178 8.61 1.00 11.54
N TYR A 179 8.74 -0.30 11.84
CA TYR A 179 10.03 -0.98 12.08
C TYR A 179 11.04 -0.84 10.94
N ALA A 180 10.58 -0.94 9.68
CA ALA A 180 11.46 -0.75 8.53
C ALA A 180 12.04 0.68 8.49
N ALA A 181 11.21 1.69 8.79
CA ALA A 181 11.69 3.08 8.87
C ALA A 181 12.70 3.27 9.99
N ALA A 182 12.44 2.70 11.17
CA ALA A 182 13.37 2.78 12.31
C ALA A 182 14.72 2.13 11.98
N HIS A 183 14.72 0.95 11.37
CA HIS A 183 15.95 0.27 10.96
C HIS A 183 16.77 1.11 9.99
N HIS A 184 16.17 1.52 8.86
CA HIS A 184 16.90 2.25 7.82
C HIS A 184 17.32 3.66 8.25
N LEU A 185 16.53 4.34 9.09
CA LEU A 185 16.92 5.62 9.66
C LEU A 185 18.11 5.46 10.61
N ALA A 186 18.08 4.45 11.49
CA ALA A 186 19.19 4.15 12.38
C ALA A 186 20.47 3.79 11.62
N GLU A 187 20.38 3.06 10.50
CA GLU A 187 21.53 2.81 9.63
C GLU A 187 22.13 4.10 9.06
N ILE A 188 21.28 5.03 8.59
CA ILE A 188 21.74 6.33 8.08
C ILE A 188 22.45 7.12 9.20
N GLN A 189 21.82 7.24 10.38
CA GLN A 189 22.36 7.95 11.53
C GLN A 189 23.69 7.35 11.99
N PHE A 190 23.77 6.02 12.06
CA PHE A 190 25.00 5.32 12.41
C PHE A 190 26.10 5.53 11.37
N GLY A 191 25.76 5.53 10.09
CA GLY A 191 26.69 5.83 9.00
C GLY A 191 27.21 7.26 9.01
N ARG A 192 26.43 8.21 9.56
CA ARG A 192 26.84 9.61 9.79
C ARG A 192 27.58 9.83 11.13
N ASP A 193 28.00 8.75 11.78
CA ASP A 193 28.68 8.74 13.08
C ASP A 193 27.81 9.22 14.26
N ASP A 194 26.49 9.38 14.08
CA ASP A 194 25.56 9.70 15.18
C ASP A 194 24.97 8.42 15.80
N ALA A 195 25.83 7.66 16.49
CA ALA A 195 25.44 6.42 17.14
C ALA A 195 24.40 6.63 18.27
N GLN A 196 24.35 7.81 18.89
CA GLN A 196 23.37 8.12 19.92
C GLN A 196 21.97 8.31 19.32
N ALA A 197 21.84 9.01 18.19
CA ALA A 197 20.57 9.10 17.48
C ALA A 197 20.13 7.73 16.98
N ALA A 198 21.03 6.95 16.37
CA ALA A 198 20.75 5.60 15.90
C ALA A 198 20.22 4.70 17.03
N LYS A 199 20.80 4.76 18.23
CA LYS A 199 20.29 4.04 19.41
C LYS A 199 18.86 4.44 19.74
N ARG A 200 18.57 5.73 19.87
CA ARG A 200 17.22 6.23 20.20
C ARG A 200 16.18 5.79 19.16
N THR A 201 16.55 5.85 17.89
CA THR A 201 15.67 5.46 16.77
C THR A 201 15.35 3.96 16.78
N LEU A 202 16.34 3.11 17.06
CA LEU A 202 16.24 1.66 16.90
C LEU A 202 15.69 0.91 18.12
N GLN A 203 15.89 1.45 19.34
CA GLN A 203 15.63 0.71 20.58
C GLN A 203 14.20 0.20 20.74
N ASN A 204 13.20 1.02 20.38
CA ASN A 204 11.79 0.62 20.48
C ASN A 204 11.43 -0.47 19.45
N ALA A 205 12.00 -0.39 18.25
CA ALA A 205 11.79 -1.39 17.22
C ALA A 205 12.38 -2.76 17.61
N ILE A 206 13.60 -2.76 18.18
CA ILE A 206 14.22 -3.98 18.72
C ILE A 206 13.38 -4.56 19.85
N PHE A 207 12.91 -3.73 20.78
CA PHE A 207 12.14 -4.20 21.93
C PHE A 207 10.84 -4.91 21.54
N VAL A 208 10.11 -4.38 20.54
CA VAL A 208 8.77 -4.90 20.17
C VAL A 208 8.87 -6.04 19.16
N ALA A 209 9.68 -5.89 18.13
CA ALA A 209 9.74 -6.84 17.01
C ALA A 209 11.19 -6.99 16.47
N PRO A 210 12.09 -7.59 17.26
CA PRO A 210 13.48 -7.75 16.84
C PRO A 210 13.60 -8.70 15.64
N ASN A 211 14.47 -8.35 14.70
CA ASN A 211 14.99 -9.24 13.68
C ASN A 211 16.52 -9.29 13.75
N ALA A 212 17.14 -10.18 12.98
CA ALA A 212 18.59 -10.38 13.02
C ALA A 212 19.36 -9.11 12.65
N GLU A 213 18.93 -8.41 11.60
CA GLU A 213 19.57 -7.19 11.10
C GLU A 213 19.50 -6.05 12.13
N MET A 214 18.33 -5.84 12.77
CA MET A 214 18.17 -4.81 13.81
C MET A 214 19.02 -5.11 15.03
N LEU A 215 19.06 -6.37 15.49
CA LEU A 215 19.90 -6.78 16.62
C LEU A 215 21.37 -6.59 16.32
N TRP A 216 21.80 -6.94 15.10
CA TRP A 216 23.17 -6.73 14.67
C TRP A 216 23.54 -5.25 14.61
N LEU A 217 22.69 -4.41 14.03
CA LEU A 217 22.88 -2.96 14.05
C LEU A 217 22.93 -2.43 15.49
N GLY A 218 22.04 -2.90 16.36
CA GLY A 218 22.03 -2.55 17.79
C GLY A 218 23.32 -2.92 18.52
N ILE A 219 23.91 -4.08 18.23
CA ILE A 219 25.22 -4.51 18.76
C ILE A 219 26.32 -3.54 18.30
N ARG A 220 26.38 -3.22 17.01
CA ARG A 220 27.38 -2.31 16.45
C ARG A 220 27.26 -0.90 17.05
N ILE A 221 26.04 -0.40 17.22
CA ILE A 221 25.75 0.87 17.89
C ILE A 221 26.22 0.83 19.35
N ALA A 222 25.84 -0.22 20.09
CA ALA A 222 26.21 -0.38 21.49
C ALA A 222 27.73 -0.42 21.69
N ARG A 223 28.46 -1.13 20.83
CA ARG A 223 29.95 -1.12 20.83
C ARG A 223 30.51 0.26 20.60
N LYS A 224 29.99 1.00 19.62
CA LYS A 224 30.45 2.35 19.26
C LYS A 224 30.33 3.34 20.42
N ILE A 225 29.25 3.23 21.21
CA ILE A 225 29.02 4.13 22.37
C ILE A 225 29.49 3.57 23.70
N GLY A 226 30.07 2.36 23.71
CA GLY A 226 30.57 1.72 24.94
C GLY A 226 29.48 1.12 25.85
N ASP A 227 28.26 0.89 25.35
CA ASP A 227 27.14 0.33 26.13
C ASP A 227 27.23 -1.21 26.18
N LYS A 228 28.02 -1.71 27.12
CA LYS A 228 28.26 -3.13 27.32
C LYS A 228 27.02 -3.95 27.67
N ASN A 229 26.05 -3.34 28.36
CA ASN A 229 24.82 -4.01 28.74
C ASN A 229 23.93 -4.29 27.51
N SER A 230 23.72 -3.29 26.66
CA SER A 230 22.97 -3.44 25.41
C SER A 230 23.69 -4.39 24.45
N GLU A 231 25.02 -4.31 24.33
CA GLU A 231 25.83 -5.21 23.51
C GLU A 231 25.62 -6.69 23.93
N ALA A 232 25.73 -6.98 25.22
CA ALA A 232 25.56 -8.35 25.75
C ALA A 232 24.13 -8.85 25.56
N SER A 233 23.13 -8.01 25.84
CA SER A 233 21.71 -8.34 25.70
C SER A 233 21.35 -8.67 24.27
N TYR A 234 21.68 -7.79 23.32
CA TYR A 234 21.39 -7.99 21.90
C TYR A 234 22.16 -9.19 21.30
N SER A 235 23.41 -9.39 21.74
CA SER A 235 24.21 -10.54 21.30
C SER A 235 23.62 -11.87 21.79
N LEU A 236 23.11 -11.94 23.01
CA LEU A 236 22.41 -13.10 23.52
C LEU A 236 21.11 -13.35 22.77
N GLU A 237 20.33 -12.30 22.53
CA GLU A 237 19.05 -12.41 21.83
C GLU A 237 19.23 -12.84 20.37
N LEU A 238 20.23 -12.27 19.66
CA LEU A 238 20.58 -12.64 18.30
C LEU A 238 20.91 -14.14 18.19
N ARG A 239 21.80 -14.66 19.07
CA ARG A 239 22.16 -16.07 19.08
C ARG A 239 20.99 -16.99 19.43
N ARG A 240 20.12 -16.56 20.34
CA ARG A 240 18.99 -17.37 20.79
C ARG A 240 17.85 -17.43 19.75
N LYS A 241 17.47 -16.26 19.20
CA LYS A 241 16.31 -16.16 18.29
C LYS A 241 16.67 -16.45 16.82
N PHE A 242 17.89 -16.13 16.42
CA PHE A 242 18.33 -16.21 15.02
C PHE A 242 19.67 -16.96 14.87
N PRO A 243 19.78 -18.21 15.40
CA PRO A 243 21.07 -18.93 15.47
C PRO A 243 21.72 -19.17 14.11
N ASN A 244 20.93 -19.30 13.05
CA ASN A 244 21.40 -19.59 11.70
C ASN A 244 21.54 -18.37 10.79
N SER A 245 21.26 -17.16 11.30
CA SER A 245 21.35 -15.94 10.51
C SER A 245 22.79 -15.58 10.15
N ASN A 246 22.95 -14.77 9.11
CA ASN A 246 24.26 -14.25 8.73
C ASN A 246 24.86 -13.35 9.81
N GLU A 247 24.01 -12.59 10.50
CA GLU A 247 24.38 -11.67 11.59
C GLU A 247 24.94 -12.43 12.78
N THR A 248 24.37 -13.61 13.11
CA THR A 248 24.93 -14.47 14.15
C THR A 248 26.28 -15.03 13.74
N LYS A 249 26.45 -15.43 12.48
CA LYS A 249 27.77 -15.86 11.99
C LYS A 249 28.82 -14.75 12.03
N LEU A 250 28.43 -13.50 11.72
CA LEU A 250 29.31 -12.34 11.85
C LEU A 250 29.68 -12.11 13.31
N LEU A 251 28.73 -12.12 14.23
CA LEU A 251 28.97 -11.97 15.66
C LEU A 251 29.96 -12.99 16.21
N LEU A 252 29.87 -14.26 15.77
CA LEU A 252 30.76 -15.33 16.23
C LEU A 252 32.19 -15.23 15.65
N ARG A 253 32.38 -14.59 14.52
CA ARG A 253 33.70 -14.38 13.91
C ARG A 253 34.50 -13.23 14.55
N GLU A 254 33.80 -12.31 15.24
CA GLU A 254 34.39 -11.15 15.89
C GLU A 254 34.73 -11.40 17.38
N GLN A 255 34.43 -12.61 17.92
CA GLN A 255 34.79 -13.08 19.26
C GLN A 255 36.12 -13.84 19.25
#